data_6d66eff6a04d1869890e27c889d106d2
#
_entry.id   6d66eff6a04d1869890e27c889d106d2
#
_cell.length_a   1.000
_cell.length_b   1.000
_cell.length_c   1.000
_cell.angle_alpha   90.00
_cell.angle_beta   90.00
_cell.angle_gamma   90.00
#
_symmetry.space_group_name_H-M   'P 1'
#
loop_
_entity.id
_entity.type
_entity.pdbx_description
1 polymer ?
#
loop_
_entity_poly.entity_id
_entity_poly.type
_entity_poly.pdbx_seq_one_letter_code
_entity_poly.pdbx_strand_id
1 'polypeptide(L)'
;MVEPFKLDGVAIDSKRVDLDMMLGLQSVIADVTIRCSARKDVDKVLEAAEAQKTEKYREMAVRKAVQFQPLAFDAFGGFADKAQKFFKQMKQTGQPRDSDKTAAGIMRAMRQQISVAIHRYNGECLLAGLAASRKAAAPSM
;
A
#
# COMPACT_ATOMS: atom_id res chain seq x y z
N MET A 1 8.59 1.47 -21.00
CA MET A 1 8.65 1.76 -19.56
C MET A 1 8.18 3.18 -19.35
N VAL A 2 7.05 3.33 -18.70
CA VAL A 2 6.55 4.66 -18.39
C VAL A 2 7.39 5.19 -17.23
N GLU A 3 8.14 6.24 -17.48
CA GLU A 3 8.85 6.89 -16.39
C GLU A 3 7.82 7.47 -15.42
N PRO A 4 7.87 7.05 -14.14
CA PRO A 4 6.94 7.58 -13.17
C PRO A 4 7.22 9.07 -12.96
N PHE A 5 6.19 9.86 -13.06
CA PHE A 5 6.19 11.24 -12.58
C PHE A 5 7.09 12.23 -13.31
N LYS A 6 6.96 12.27 -14.61
CA LYS A 6 7.28 13.49 -15.35
C LYS A 6 6.00 14.26 -15.58
N LEU A 7 5.77 15.27 -14.82
CA LEU A 7 4.80 16.30 -15.14
C LEU A 7 5.55 17.40 -15.85
N ASP A 8 5.13 17.70 -17.07
CA ASP A 8 5.69 18.80 -17.86
C ASP A 8 7.21 18.77 -18.05
N GLY A 9 7.75 17.56 -18.19
CA GLY A 9 9.19 17.38 -18.40
C GLY A 9 10.05 17.55 -17.15
N VAL A 10 9.44 17.85 -16.00
CA VAL A 10 10.14 17.95 -14.72
C VAL A 10 9.98 16.65 -13.97
N ALA A 11 11.09 16.05 -13.60
CA ALA A 11 11.06 14.93 -12.67
C ALA A 11 10.48 15.41 -11.34
N ILE A 12 9.29 14.95 -11.00
CA ILE A 12 8.74 15.21 -9.69
C ILE A 12 9.44 14.31 -8.72
N ASP A 13 10.49 14.79 -8.11
CA ASP A 13 11.19 14.12 -7.05
C ASP A 13 11.29 12.60 -7.26
N SER A 14 12.06 11.92 -6.51
CA SER A 14 12.12 10.46 -6.44
C SER A 14 10.85 9.82 -5.85
N LYS A 15 9.81 10.60 -5.60
CA LYS A 15 8.55 10.11 -5.00
C LYS A 15 7.70 9.36 -6.01
N ARG A 16 7.43 8.12 -5.69
CA ARG A 16 6.71 7.20 -6.53
C ARG A 16 5.57 6.57 -5.75
N VAL A 17 4.36 6.68 -6.27
CA VAL A 17 3.21 6.00 -5.69
C VAL A 17 3.06 4.59 -6.26
N ASP A 18 2.46 3.71 -5.49
CA ASP A 18 2.28 2.32 -5.90
C ASP A 18 1.11 2.14 -6.86
N LEU A 19 0.07 2.93 -6.69
CA LEU A 19 -1.15 2.81 -7.47
C LEU A 19 -1.62 4.17 -7.98
N ASP A 20 -2.10 4.18 -9.22
CA ASP A 20 -2.75 5.33 -9.84
C ASP A 20 -4.04 4.81 -10.49
N MET A 21 -5.20 5.32 -10.08
CA MET A 21 -6.47 4.76 -10.50
C MET A 21 -7.56 5.81 -10.60
N MET A 22 -8.63 5.44 -11.29
CA MET A 22 -9.87 6.19 -11.28
C MET A 22 -10.87 5.48 -10.38
N LEU A 23 -11.43 6.22 -9.43
CA LEU A 23 -12.50 5.75 -8.58
C LEU A 23 -13.76 6.57 -8.87
N GLY A 24 -14.65 6.01 -9.67
CA GLY A 24 -15.73 6.80 -10.26
C GLY A 24 -15.17 7.87 -11.19
N LEU A 25 -15.48 9.13 -10.95
CA LEU A 25 -14.97 10.27 -11.72
C LEU A 25 -13.72 10.92 -11.08
N GLN A 26 -13.25 10.37 -9.97
CA GLN A 26 -12.13 10.93 -9.23
C GLN A 26 -10.84 10.16 -9.51
N SER A 27 -9.78 10.90 -9.81
CA SER A 27 -8.43 10.33 -9.90
C SER A 27 -7.84 10.18 -8.50
N VAL A 28 -7.34 9.00 -8.21
CA VAL A 28 -6.78 8.66 -6.89
C VAL A 28 -5.40 8.04 -7.06
N ILE A 29 -4.44 8.57 -6.33
CA ILE A 29 -3.12 7.95 -6.18
C ILE A 29 -3.03 7.30 -4.80
N ALA A 30 -2.46 6.12 -4.73
CA ALA A 30 -2.36 5.40 -3.47
C ALA A 30 -0.95 4.84 -3.26
N ASP A 31 -0.53 4.83 -2.03
CA ASP A 31 0.76 4.26 -1.65
C ASP A 31 0.57 3.26 -0.52
N VAL A 32 1.21 2.11 -0.66
CA VAL A 32 1.10 1.00 0.28
C VAL A 32 2.24 1.06 1.27
N THR A 33 1.93 0.83 2.53
CA THR A 33 2.94 0.66 3.57
C THR A 33 2.56 -0.50 4.48
N ILE A 34 3.54 -1.31 4.86
CA ILE A 34 3.39 -2.42 5.77
C ILE A 34 4.23 -2.14 7.01
N ARG A 35 3.61 -2.23 8.18
CA ARG A 35 4.28 -2.02 9.46
C ARG A 35 4.15 -3.26 10.33
N CYS A 36 5.17 -3.52 11.13
CA CYS A 36 5.11 -4.54 12.15
C CYS A 36 4.73 -3.89 13.48
N SER A 37 3.56 -4.24 14.00
CA SER A 37 3.03 -3.69 15.23
C SER A 37 3.29 -4.57 16.45
N ALA A 38 4.12 -5.60 16.33
CA ALA A 38 4.42 -6.50 17.44
C ALA A 38 4.78 -5.73 18.71
N ARG A 39 4.08 -5.97 19.81
CA ARG A 39 4.25 -5.32 21.12
C ARG A 39 3.82 -3.85 21.19
N LYS A 40 3.13 -3.33 20.18
CA LYS A 40 2.61 -1.96 20.14
C LYS A 40 1.14 -1.97 19.80
N ASP A 41 0.47 -0.87 20.11
CA ASP A 41 -0.90 -0.67 19.69
C ASP A 41 -0.95 -0.60 18.16
N VAL A 42 -1.61 -1.58 17.54
CA VAL A 42 -1.73 -1.71 16.08
C VAL A 42 -2.32 -0.46 15.47
N ASP A 43 -3.40 0.04 16.04
CA ASP A 43 -4.11 1.20 15.50
C ASP A 43 -3.23 2.44 15.49
N LYS A 44 -2.47 2.68 16.54
CA LYS A 44 -1.54 3.81 16.60
C LYS A 44 -0.39 3.70 15.61
N VAL A 45 0.15 2.50 15.43
CA VAL A 45 1.22 2.25 14.46
C VAL A 45 0.74 2.51 13.04
N LEU A 46 -0.44 2.01 12.70
CA LEU A 46 -1.02 2.18 11.37
C LEU A 46 -1.45 3.62 11.12
N GLU A 47 -2.01 4.29 12.11
CA GLU A 47 -2.38 5.70 12.04
C GLU A 47 -1.16 6.60 11.79
N ALA A 48 -0.06 6.34 12.48
CA ALA A 48 1.20 7.04 12.26
C ALA A 48 1.75 6.80 10.85
N ALA A 49 1.65 5.58 10.34
CA ALA A 49 2.06 5.24 8.98
C ALA A 49 1.21 5.97 7.93
N GLU A 50 -0.10 6.04 8.14
CA GLU A 50 -1.01 6.78 7.27
C GLU A 50 -0.66 8.27 7.24
N ALA A 51 -0.42 8.86 8.41
CA ALA A 51 -0.06 10.27 8.52
C ALA A 51 1.27 10.58 7.83
N GLN A 52 2.25 9.71 7.99
CA GLN A 52 3.56 9.86 7.35
C GLN A 52 3.45 9.83 5.83
N LYS A 53 2.70 8.92 5.27
CA LYS A 53 2.48 8.83 3.83
C LYS A 53 1.69 10.00 3.29
N THR A 54 0.66 10.43 4.00
CA THR A 54 -0.15 11.60 3.62
C THR A 54 0.71 12.85 3.56
N GLU A 55 1.58 13.06 4.54
CA GLU A 55 2.49 14.21 4.54
C GLU A 55 3.49 14.14 3.39
N LYS A 56 4.06 12.97 3.14
CA LYS A 56 5.04 12.76 2.07
C LYS A 56 4.49 13.11 0.70
N TYR A 57 3.23 12.78 0.42
CA TYR A 57 2.62 12.95 -0.90
C TYR A 57 1.67 14.14 -1.02
N ARG A 58 1.54 14.96 0.02
CA ARG A 58 0.62 16.11 0.04
C ARG A 58 0.80 17.05 -1.13
N GLU A 59 2.02 17.52 -1.34
CA GLU A 59 2.32 18.47 -2.42
C GLU A 59 2.05 17.89 -3.79
N MET A 60 2.43 16.64 -4.01
CA MET A 60 2.19 15.95 -5.27
C MET A 60 0.70 15.83 -5.57
N ALA A 61 -0.10 15.48 -4.57
CA ALA A 61 -1.54 15.35 -4.72
C ALA A 61 -2.18 16.68 -5.08
N VAL A 62 -1.76 17.78 -4.45
CA VAL A 62 -2.25 19.11 -4.74
C VAL A 62 -1.87 19.54 -6.17
N ARG A 63 -0.62 19.34 -6.58
CA ARG A 63 -0.18 19.69 -7.94
C ARG A 63 -0.93 18.93 -9.02
N LYS A 64 -1.17 17.65 -8.80
CA LYS A 64 -1.90 16.79 -9.75
C LYS A 64 -3.40 16.95 -9.67
N ALA A 65 -3.91 17.68 -8.69
CA ALA A 65 -5.34 17.79 -8.40
C ALA A 65 -6.00 16.40 -8.27
N VAL A 66 -5.34 15.50 -7.55
CA VAL A 66 -5.81 14.14 -7.30
C VAL A 66 -5.95 13.89 -5.80
N GLN A 67 -6.75 12.89 -5.45
CA GLN A 67 -6.84 12.45 -4.07
C GLN A 67 -5.67 11.50 -3.76
N PHE A 68 -5.04 11.70 -2.62
CA PHE A 68 -4.07 10.73 -2.10
C PHE A 68 -4.73 9.80 -1.09
N GLN A 69 -4.47 8.51 -1.26
CA GLN A 69 -5.00 7.47 -0.38
C GLN A 69 -3.86 6.67 0.23
N PRO A 70 -3.58 6.80 1.52
CA PRO A 70 -2.65 5.91 2.20
C PRO A 70 -3.30 4.53 2.41
N LEU A 71 -2.56 3.48 2.14
CA LEU A 71 -2.97 2.10 2.36
C LEU A 71 -1.99 1.44 3.32
N ALA A 72 -2.30 1.49 4.61
CA ALA A 72 -1.44 0.93 5.64
C ALA A 72 -1.96 -0.42 6.13
N PHE A 73 -1.08 -1.38 6.22
CA PHE A 73 -1.36 -2.73 6.67
C PHE A 73 -0.39 -3.15 7.75
N ASP A 74 -0.90 -3.93 8.70
CA ASP A 74 -0.04 -4.59 9.67
C ASP A 74 0.52 -5.89 9.09
N ALA A 75 1.76 -6.21 9.42
CA ALA A 75 2.43 -7.43 8.97
C ALA A 75 1.70 -8.71 9.40
N PHE A 76 0.83 -8.62 10.39
CA PHE A 76 0.02 -9.74 10.87
C PHE A 76 -1.41 -9.75 10.30
N GLY A 77 -1.68 -8.92 9.31
CA GLY A 77 -2.94 -8.93 8.56
C GLY A 77 -3.96 -7.86 8.96
N GLY A 78 -3.62 -6.96 9.86
CA GLY A 78 -4.48 -5.83 10.21
C GLY A 78 -4.50 -4.76 9.12
N PHE A 79 -5.64 -4.13 8.91
CA PHE A 79 -5.81 -3.04 7.96
C PHE A 79 -6.09 -1.75 8.72
N ALA A 80 -5.42 -0.67 8.34
CA ALA A 80 -5.70 0.65 8.89
C ALA A 80 -7.11 1.11 8.52
N ASP A 81 -7.66 2.02 9.30
CA ASP A 81 -9.01 2.52 9.14
C ASP A 81 -9.24 3.14 7.75
N LYS A 82 -8.30 3.94 7.28
CA LYS A 82 -8.40 4.55 5.95
C LYS A 82 -8.35 3.53 4.82
N ALA A 83 -7.57 2.45 4.97
CA ALA A 83 -7.55 1.36 4.00
C ALA A 83 -8.89 0.63 3.97
N GLN A 84 -9.48 0.36 5.13
CA GLN A 84 -10.82 -0.26 5.21
C GLN A 84 -11.90 0.60 4.56
N LYS A 85 -11.88 1.90 4.83
CA LYS A 85 -12.81 2.86 4.22
C LYS A 85 -12.65 2.94 2.72
N PHE A 86 -11.43 2.91 2.24
CA PHE A 86 -11.13 2.92 0.81
C PHE A 86 -11.67 1.68 0.10
N PHE A 87 -11.47 0.51 0.66
CA PHE A 87 -12.03 -0.73 0.10
C PHE A 87 -13.56 -0.70 0.09
N LYS A 88 -14.17 -0.18 1.14
CA LYS A 88 -15.62 -0.02 1.21
C LYS A 88 -16.13 0.92 0.13
N GLN A 89 -15.43 2.03 -0.11
CA GLN A 89 -15.73 2.97 -1.17
C GLN A 89 -15.61 2.33 -2.56
N MET A 90 -14.56 1.55 -2.79
CA MET A 90 -14.38 0.80 -4.03
C MET A 90 -15.52 -0.18 -4.27
N LYS A 91 -15.99 -0.85 -3.23
CA LYS A 91 -17.14 -1.76 -3.30
C LYS A 91 -18.41 -1.04 -3.70
N GLN A 92 -18.62 0.19 -3.22
CA GLN A 92 -19.81 0.98 -3.50
C GLN A 92 -19.80 1.59 -4.90
N THR A 93 -18.64 1.98 -5.41
CA THR A 93 -18.49 2.70 -6.69
C THR A 93 -18.06 1.78 -7.82
N GLY A 94 -17.44 0.65 -7.52
CA GLY A 94 -16.96 -0.29 -8.51
C GLY A 94 -18.08 -1.08 -9.13
N GLN A 95 -18.13 -1.11 -10.48
CA GLN A 95 -18.99 -2.06 -11.19
C GLN A 95 -18.11 -3.24 -11.61
N PRO A 96 -18.50 -4.48 -11.25
CA PRO A 96 -17.75 -5.64 -11.69
C PRO A 96 -17.81 -5.74 -13.22
N ARG A 97 -16.66 -5.90 -13.86
CA ARG A 97 -16.54 -6.11 -15.30
C ARG A 97 -17.13 -7.45 -15.72
N ASP A 98 -17.19 -8.35 -14.76
CA ASP A 98 -17.68 -9.71 -14.96
C ASP A 98 -19.02 -9.82 -14.25
N SER A 99 -20.07 -10.09 -15.02
CA SER A 99 -21.44 -10.19 -14.51
C SER A 99 -21.62 -11.32 -13.48
N ASP A 100 -20.71 -12.28 -13.47
CA ASP A 100 -20.77 -13.43 -12.56
C ASP A 100 -20.14 -13.15 -11.18
N LYS A 101 -19.48 -11.99 -11.03
CA LYS A 101 -18.83 -11.62 -9.77
C LYS A 101 -19.57 -10.48 -9.09
N THR A 102 -19.96 -10.71 -7.84
CA THR A 102 -20.49 -9.66 -6.99
C THR A 102 -19.38 -8.74 -6.50
N ALA A 103 -19.71 -7.48 -6.20
CA ALA A 103 -18.75 -6.54 -5.59
C ALA A 103 -18.16 -7.11 -4.30
N ALA A 104 -18.96 -7.80 -3.49
CA ALA A 104 -18.50 -8.46 -2.26
C ALA A 104 -17.48 -9.58 -2.55
N GLY A 105 -17.70 -10.36 -3.59
CA GLY A 105 -16.79 -11.43 -4.02
C GLY A 105 -15.46 -10.87 -4.49
N ILE A 106 -15.47 -9.78 -5.25
CA ILE A 106 -14.24 -9.09 -5.71
C ILE A 106 -13.44 -8.58 -4.52
N MET A 107 -14.11 -7.94 -3.56
CA MET A 107 -13.45 -7.42 -2.35
C MET A 107 -12.84 -8.54 -1.51
N ARG A 108 -13.52 -9.67 -1.40
CA ARG A 108 -12.98 -10.84 -0.70
C ARG A 108 -11.72 -11.37 -1.39
N ALA A 109 -11.75 -11.47 -2.72
CA ALA A 109 -10.59 -11.91 -3.50
C ALA A 109 -9.40 -10.95 -3.34
N MET A 110 -9.65 -9.64 -3.36
CA MET A 110 -8.62 -8.62 -3.13
C MET A 110 -8.00 -8.75 -1.75
N ARG A 111 -8.81 -8.91 -0.71
CA ARG A 111 -8.30 -9.10 0.67
C ARG A 111 -7.44 -10.34 0.78
N GLN A 112 -7.83 -11.43 0.14
CA GLN A 112 -7.03 -12.66 0.11
C GLN A 112 -5.69 -12.44 -0.60
N GLN A 113 -5.69 -11.76 -1.74
CA GLN A 113 -4.46 -11.45 -2.46
C GLN A 113 -3.52 -10.55 -1.65
N ILE A 114 -4.05 -9.56 -0.97
CA ILE A 114 -3.28 -8.69 -0.09
C ILE A 114 -2.68 -9.48 1.06
N SER A 115 -3.45 -10.35 1.69
CA SER A 115 -2.99 -11.20 2.78
C SER A 115 -1.85 -12.12 2.33
N VAL A 116 -1.99 -12.75 1.17
CA VAL A 116 -0.93 -13.60 0.59
C VAL A 116 0.32 -12.77 0.30
N ALA A 117 0.17 -11.57 -0.24
CA ALA A 117 1.29 -10.68 -0.53
C ALA A 117 2.03 -10.27 0.74
N ILE A 118 1.31 -9.98 1.82
CA ILE A 118 1.90 -9.65 3.13
C ILE A 118 2.71 -10.84 3.67
N HIS A 119 2.14 -12.03 3.64
CA HIS A 119 2.83 -13.24 4.12
C HIS A 119 4.08 -13.55 3.29
N ARG A 120 3.99 -13.38 1.97
CA ARG A 120 5.15 -13.53 1.09
C ARG A 120 6.24 -12.53 1.41
N TYR A 121 5.89 -11.27 1.58
CA TYR A 121 6.82 -10.21 1.98
C TYR A 121 7.50 -10.51 3.31
N ASN A 122 6.74 -10.97 4.29
CA ASN A 122 7.28 -11.37 5.59
C ASN A 122 8.28 -12.53 5.44
N GLY A 123 7.95 -13.51 4.62
CA GLY A 123 8.86 -14.64 4.32
C GLY A 123 10.16 -14.18 3.69
N GLU A 124 10.09 -13.27 2.73
CA GLU A 124 11.28 -12.68 2.09
C GLU A 124 12.13 -11.90 3.09
N CYS A 125 11.51 -11.12 3.97
CA CYS A 125 12.22 -10.38 5.02
C CYS A 125 12.92 -11.32 6.00
N LEU A 126 12.28 -12.41 6.39
CA LEU A 126 12.88 -13.43 7.27
C LEU A 126 14.08 -14.12 6.60
N LEU A 127 13.94 -14.50 5.34
CA LEU A 127 15.04 -15.12 4.59
C LEU A 127 16.22 -14.17 4.41
N ALA A 128 15.97 -12.91 4.13
CA ALA A 128 17.00 -11.88 4.02
C ALA A 128 17.70 -11.67 5.37
N GLY A 129 16.94 -11.64 6.47
CA GLY A 129 17.49 -11.55 7.82
C GLY A 129 18.36 -12.74 8.19
N LEU A 130 17.93 -13.95 7.85
CA LEU A 130 18.73 -15.16 8.08
C LEU A 130 20.02 -15.16 7.26
N ALA A 131 19.95 -14.77 6.00
CA ALA A 131 21.13 -14.67 5.14
C ALA A 131 22.14 -13.65 5.69
N ALA A 132 21.66 -12.49 6.15
CA ALA A 132 22.50 -11.47 6.77
C ALA A 132 23.14 -11.98 8.07
N SER A 133 22.39 -12.68 8.92
CA SER A 133 22.90 -13.29 10.16
C SER A 133 23.97 -14.32 9.89
N ARG A 134 23.77 -15.19 8.91
CA ARG A 134 24.76 -16.21 8.52
C ARG A 134 26.05 -15.57 8.01
N LYS A 135 25.92 -14.52 7.21
CA LYS A 135 27.08 -13.78 6.69
C LYS A 135 27.84 -13.08 7.80
N ALA A 136 27.15 -12.49 8.77
CA ALA A 136 27.77 -11.82 9.92
C ALA A 136 28.43 -12.81 10.88
N ALA A 137 27.89 -14.03 11.02
CA ALA A 137 28.41 -15.11 11.86
C ALA A 137 29.51 -15.93 11.18
N ALA A 138 29.72 -15.77 9.87
CA ALA A 138 30.75 -16.51 9.16
C ALA A 138 32.15 -16.12 9.69
N PRO A 139 32.99 -17.11 10.04
CA PRO A 139 34.33 -16.78 10.51
C PRO A 139 35.12 -16.11 9.40
N SER A 140 35.73 -14.98 9.71
CA SER A 140 36.66 -14.34 8.81
C SER A 140 37.92 -15.21 8.69
N MET A 141 38.16 -15.70 7.52
CA MET A 141 39.43 -16.37 7.23
C MET A 141 40.44 -15.36 6.72
#